data_215b593fefd50214138f834f47c238ee
#
_entry.id   215b593fefd50214138f834f47c238ee
#
_cell.length_a   1.000
_cell.length_b   1.000
_cell.length_c   1.000
_cell.angle_alpha   90.00
_cell.angle_beta   90.00
_cell.angle_gamma   90.00
#
_symmetry.space_group_name_H-M   'P 1'
#
loop_
_entity.id
_entity.type
_entity.pdbx_description
1 polymer ?
#
loop_
_entity_poly.entity_id
_entity_poly.type
_entity_poly.pdbx_seq_one_letter_code
_entity_poly.pdbx_strand_id
1 'polypeptide(L)'
;MGDSYYYDDGSGAFGALAFFIILLPILLIFALAGYVISAFFLMKVFEKAGVQGKWRAWVPVYNALVAAKLGDLSPWVYLIAIVASSVLVNIPIIGWIIGLAGVAAAVMFGYRLGLKFGKDWPYLLLWLIPGVGYLIWLGILAFGSSPWNPAIRPSPWANTFLADKTVWNGVPVQPDQQLQGSTPGGPAGPAAGYAPPAQPYSPPPASGPTPPPAPPAGPTPPPPAGPQA
;
A
#
# COMPACT_ATOMS: atom_id res chain seq x y z
N MET A 1 -30.40 44.46 -47.47
CA MET A 1 -29.50 43.90 -46.48
C MET A 1 -30.29 43.81 -45.21
N GLY A 2 -30.80 42.63 -44.88
CA GLY A 2 -31.58 42.41 -43.67
C GLY A 2 -30.67 41.85 -42.60
N ASP A 3 -30.41 42.65 -41.57
CA ASP A 3 -29.72 42.24 -40.39
C ASP A 3 -30.64 41.32 -39.61
N SER A 4 -30.44 39.99 -39.71
CA SER A 4 -31.08 39.02 -38.84
C SER A 4 -30.47 39.16 -37.44
N TYR A 5 -31.16 39.93 -36.60
CA TYR A 5 -30.89 39.94 -35.16
C TYR A 5 -31.20 38.54 -34.62
N TYR A 6 -30.21 37.74 -34.31
CA TYR A 6 -30.34 36.55 -33.49
C TYR A 6 -30.77 37.03 -32.10
N TYR A 7 -32.05 36.96 -31.82
CA TYR A 7 -32.58 37.04 -30.47
C TYR A 7 -32.12 35.74 -29.78
N ASP A 8 -31.08 35.81 -29.01
CA ASP A 8 -30.77 34.82 -27.99
C ASP A 8 -31.86 34.98 -26.92
N ASP A 9 -32.93 34.18 -27.00
CA ASP A 9 -34.08 34.21 -26.10
C ASP A 9 -33.78 33.70 -24.70
N GLY A 10 -32.51 33.40 -24.40
CA GLY A 10 -32.04 32.86 -23.10
C GLY A 10 -32.51 31.41 -22.85
N SER A 11 -33.31 30.81 -23.73
CA SER A 11 -33.81 29.44 -23.54
C SER A 11 -32.68 28.41 -23.47
N GLY A 12 -31.60 28.65 -24.24
CA GLY A 12 -30.39 27.84 -24.22
C GLY A 12 -29.68 27.90 -22.86
N ALA A 13 -29.60 29.11 -22.27
CA ALA A 13 -28.94 29.28 -20.95
C ALA A 13 -29.77 28.64 -19.82
N PHE A 14 -31.09 28.80 -19.85
CA PHE A 14 -32.00 28.14 -18.88
C PHE A 14 -31.99 26.62 -19.03
N GLY A 15 -31.93 26.09 -20.26
CA GLY A 15 -31.82 24.66 -20.53
C GLY A 15 -30.51 24.08 -20.01
N ALA A 16 -29.39 24.76 -20.25
CA ALA A 16 -28.10 24.38 -19.73
C ALA A 16 -28.08 24.40 -18.19
N LEU A 17 -28.63 25.45 -17.56
CA LEU A 17 -28.72 25.55 -16.11
C LEU A 17 -29.55 24.41 -15.52
N ALA A 18 -30.72 24.14 -16.07
CA ALA A 18 -31.59 23.03 -15.64
C ALA A 18 -30.89 21.68 -15.79
N PHE A 19 -30.17 21.46 -16.89
CA PHE A 19 -29.35 20.27 -17.11
C PHE A 19 -28.29 20.09 -16.04
N PHE A 20 -27.51 21.14 -15.71
CA PHE A 20 -26.51 21.06 -14.66
C PHE A 20 -27.08 20.87 -13.26
N ILE A 21 -28.22 21.48 -12.95
CA ILE A 21 -28.91 21.30 -11.66
C ILE A 21 -29.33 19.84 -11.44
N ILE A 22 -29.71 19.14 -12.49
CA ILE A 22 -30.11 17.73 -12.41
C ILE A 22 -28.89 16.81 -12.47
N LEU A 23 -27.97 17.06 -13.39
CA LEU A 23 -26.82 16.20 -13.63
C LEU A 23 -25.81 16.21 -12.46
N LEU A 24 -25.55 17.38 -11.88
CA LEU A 24 -24.51 17.53 -10.84
C LEU A 24 -24.84 16.72 -9.58
N PRO A 25 -26.05 16.72 -9.00
CA PRO A 25 -26.38 15.84 -7.87
C PRO A 25 -26.22 14.35 -8.21
N ILE A 26 -26.60 13.95 -9.41
CA ILE A 26 -26.46 12.56 -9.86
C ILE A 26 -24.99 12.16 -9.90
N LEU A 27 -24.15 12.97 -10.53
CA LEU A 27 -22.70 12.73 -10.56
C LEU A 27 -22.09 12.70 -9.16
N LEU A 28 -22.54 13.56 -8.26
CA LEU A 28 -22.07 13.60 -6.88
C LEU A 28 -22.44 12.35 -6.10
N ILE A 29 -23.64 11.82 -6.31
CA ILE A 29 -24.07 10.55 -5.70
C ILE A 29 -23.19 9.39 -6.20
N PHE A 30 -22.93 9.30 -7.52
CA PHE A 30 -22.06 8.27 -8.08
C PHE A 30 -20.61 8.42 -7.60
N ALA A 31 -20.09 9.64 -7.51
CA ALA A 31 -18.76 9.91 -6.98
C ALA A 31 -18.65 9.50 -5.51
N LEU A 32 -19.66 9.82 -4.70
CA LEU A 32 -19.70 9.44 -3.29
C LEU A 32 -19.80 7.91 -3.14
N ALA A 33 -20.66 7.25 -3.91
CA ALA A 33 -20.77 5.79 -3.90
C ALA A 33 -19.46 5.13 -4.32
N GLY A 34 -18.81 5.60 -5.38
CA GLY A 34 -17.51 5.13 -5.82
C GLY A 34 -16.42 5.33 -4.76
N TYR A 35 -16.44 6.48 -4.07
CA TYR A 35 -15.53 6.75 -2.96
C TYR A 35 -15.73 5.78 -1.79
N VAL A 36 -16.98 5.58 -1.35
CA VAL A 36 -17.31 4.66 -0.25
C VAL A 36 -16.85 3.23 -0.57
N ILE A 37 -17.12 2.76 -1.79
CA ILE A 37 -16.69 1.43 -2.24
C ILE A 37 -15.16 1.34 -2.26
N SER A 38 -14.47 2.34 -2.80
CA SER A 38 -13.01 2.35 -2.87
C SER A 38 -12.38 2.40 -1.48
N ALA A 39 -12.92 3.19 -0.55
CA ALA A 39 -12.46 3.27 0.83
C ALA A 39 -12.65 1.93 1.56
N PHE A 40 -13.79 1.25 1.34
CA PHE A 40 -14.04 -0.07 1.90
C PHE A 40 -13.06 -1.12 1.36
N PHE A 41 -12.76 -1.12 0.06
CA PHE A 41 -11.78 -2.03 -0.54
C PHE A 41 -10.36 -1.73 -0.04
N LEU A 42 -9.97 -0.45 0.02
CA LEU A 42 -8.70 -0.04 0.59
C LEU A 42 -8.57 -0.46 2.06
N MET A 43 -9.64 -0.37 2.84
CA MET A 43 -9.65 -0.85 4.22
C MET A 43 -9.26 -2.34 4.30
N LYS A 44 -9.78 -3.17 3.39
CA LYS A 44 -9.44 -4.59 3.31
C LYS A 44 -8.01 -4.82 2.84
N VAL A 45 -7.54 -4.04 1.87
CA VAL A 45 -6.15 -4.07 1.40
C VAL A 45 -5.20 -3.70 2.55
N PHE A 46 -5.50 -2.64 3.30
CA PHE A 46 -4.71 -2.19 4.44
C PHE A 46 -4.68 -3.22 5.58
N GLU A 47 -5.83 -3.85 5.86
CA GLU A 47 -5.93 -4.93 6.84
C GLU A 47 -5.00 -6.09 6.47
N LYS A 48 -5.02 -6.55 5.21
CA LYS A 48 -4.12 -7.59 4.71
C LYS A 48 -2.64 -7.18 4.76
N ALA A 49 -2.35 -5.91 4.50
CA ALA A 49 -1.00 -5.37 4.55
C ALA A 49 -0.49 -5.11 5.98
N GLY A 50 -1.31 -5.34 7.01
CA GLY A 50 -0.94 -5.12 8.40
C GLY A 50 -0.97 -3.67 8.86
N VAL A 51 -1.65 -2.78 8.14
CA VAL A 51 -1.85 -1.39 8.56
C VAL A 51 -2.81 -1.33 9.72
N GLN A 52 -2.39 -0.70 10.81
CA GLN A 52 -3.23 -0.47 11.99
C GLN A 52 -4.16 0.73 11.76
N GLY A 53 -5.40 0.61 12.25
CA GLY A 53 -6.39 1.68 12.14
C GLY A 53 -7.12 1.70 10.80
N LYS A 54 -8.28 1.03 10.76
CA LYS A 54 -9.16 0.93 9.58
C LYS A 54 -9.64 2.28 9.06
N TRP A 55 -9.71 3.32 9.92
CA TRP A 55 -10.11 4.67 9.58
C TRP A 55 -9.22 5.33 8.51
N ARG A 56 -7.96 4.89 8.39
CA ARG A 56 -6.98 5.43 7.43
C ARG A 56 -7.42 5.30 5.98
N ALA A 57 -8.21 4.27 5.67
CA ALA A 57 -8.77 4.08 4.34
C ALA A 57 -9.91 5.07 4.03
N TRP A 58 -10.53 5.64 5.05
CA TRP A 58 -11.69 6.52 4.93
C TRP A 58 -11.34 8.02 4.87
N VAL A 59 -10.10 8.38 5.11
CA VAL A 59 -9.66 9.78 5.03
C VAL A 59 -9.17 10.07 3.62
N PRO A 60 -9.84 10.96 2.87
CA PRO A 60 -9.44 11.36 1.53
C PRO A 60 -7.99 11.82 1.50
N VAL A 61 -7.30 11.63 0.39
CA VAL A 61 -5.88 11.91 0.20
C VAL A 61 -4.97 11.03 1.08
N TYR A 62 -5.22 10.97 2.40
CA TYR A 62 -4.41 10.18 3.32
C TYR A 62 -4.41 8.68 2.97
N ASN A 63 -5.55 8.14 2.55
CA ASN A 63 -5.67 6.76 2.09
C ASN A 63 -4.75 6.48 0.88
N ALA A 64 -4.66 7.43 -0.05
CA ALA A 64 -3.78 7.32 -1.20
C ALA A 64 -2.29 7.44 -0.81
N LEU A 65 -1.97 8.27 0.20
CA LEU A 65 -0.60 8.37 0.74
C LEU A 65 -0.17 7.07 1.44
N VAL A 66 -1.07 6.43 2.18
CA VAL A 66 -0.81 5.10 2.78
C VAL A 66 -0.62 4.05 1.69
N ALA A 67 -1.44 4.07 0.63
CA ALA A 67 -1.28 3.17 -0.51
C ALA A 67 0.06 3.39 -1.24
N ALA A 68 0.45 4.65 -1.45
CA ALA A 68 1.75 5.00 -2.04
C ALA A 68 2.92 4.45 -1.20
N LYS A 69 2.84 4.63 0.13
CA LYS A 69 3.82 4.08 1.07
C LYS A 69 3.92 2.55 1.00
N LEU A 70 2.80 1.85 0.97
CA LEU A 70 2.77 0.39 0.79
C LEU A 70 3.33 -0.04 -0.57
N GLY A 71 3.25 0.82 -1.58
CA GLY A 71 3.83 0.66 -2.91
C GLY A 71 5.27 1.18 -3.05
N ASP A 72 6.01 1.36 -1.95
CA ASP A 72 7.42 1.78 -1.91
C ASP A 72 7.67 3.18 -2.51
N LEU A 73 6.62 3.97 -2.75
CA LEU A 73 6.72 5.35 -3.23
C LEU A 73 6.61 6.31 -2.05
N SER A 74 7.47 7.34 -2.03
CA SER A 74 7.39 8.39 -1.02
C SER A 74 6.00 9.04 -0.99
N PRO A 75 5.29 8.99 0.14
CA PRO A 75 3.98 9.63 0.24
C PRO A 75 4.04 11.14 0.00
N TRP A 76 5.16 11.79 0.35
CA TRP A 76 5.34 13.22 0.12
C TRP A 76 5.51 13.55 -1.36
N VAL A 77 6.26 12.73 -2.11
CA VAL A 77 6.38 12.89 -3.57
C VAL A 77 5.02 12.72 -4.22
N TYR A 78 4.25 11.73 -3.80
CA TYR A 78 2.91 11.52 -4.32
C TYR A 78 1.96 12.68 -3.96
N LEU A 79 2.03 13.20 -2.73
CA LEU A 79 1.25 14.37 -2.31
C LEU A 79 1.57 15.60 -3.18
N ILE A 80 2.87 15.87 -3.39
CA ILE A 80 3.30 16.97 -4.26
C ILE A 80 2.76 16.77 -5.68
N ALA A 81 2.83 15.55 -6.22
CA ALA A 81 2.31 15.25 -7.55
C ALA A 81 0.80 15.53 -7.65
N ILE A 82 -0.01 15.12 -6.65
CA ILE A 82 -1.45 15.38 -6.62
C ILE A 82 -1.73 16.88 -6.53
N VAL A 83 -1.09 17.57 -5.57
CA VAL A 83 -1.32 19.01 -5.35
C VAL A 83 -0.89 19.80 -6.57
N ALA A 84 0.30 19.54 -7.12
CA ALA A 84 0.77 20.21 -8.31
C ALA A 84 -0.16 19.98 -9.51
N SER A 85 -0.63 18.73 -9.70
CA SER A 85 -1.61 18.41 -10.75
C SER A 85 -2.91 19.21 -10.58
N SER A 86 -3.41 19.33 -9.35
CA SER A 86 -4.67 20.03 -9.07
C SER A 86 -4.55 21.55 -9.28
N VAL A 87 -3.42 22.14 -8.89
CA VAL A 87 -3.20 23.61 -9.00
C VAL A 87 -2.88 24.01 -10.43
N LEU A 88 -2.07 23.22 -11.13
CA LEU A 88 -1.52 23.58 -12.43
C LEU A 88 -2.33 23.04 -13.61
N VAL A 89 -3.43 22.31 -13.36
CA VAL A 89 -4.28 21.68 -14.39
C VAL A 89 -4.77 22.68 -15.46
N ASN A 90 -4.99 23.94 -15.07
CA ASN A 90 -5.51 24.99 -15.97
C ASN A 90 -4.41 25.67 -16.80
N ILE A 91 -3.13 25.37 -16.57
CA ILE A 91 -2.03 25.92 -17.37
C ILE A 91 -1.82 25.03 -18.61
N PRO A 92 -2.03 25.54 -19.81
CA PRO A 92 -1.83 24.77 -21.03
C PRO A 92 -0.42 24.15 -21.08
N ILE A 93 -0.30 22.94 -21.61
CA ILE A 93 0.94 22.15 -21.72
C ILE A 93 1.51 21.73 -20.35
N ILE A 94 1.77 22.67 -19.43
CA ILE A 94 2.34 22.38 -18.10
C ILE A 94 1.39 21.51 -17.29
N GLY A 95 0.09 21.83 -17.26
CA GLY A 95 -0.92 21.05 -16.56
C GLY A 95 -0.99 19.60 -17.08
N TRP A 96 -0.88 19.41 -18.38
CA TRP A 96 -0.83 18.09 -18.99
C TRP A 96 0.41 17.28 -18.57
N ILE A 97 1.60 17.89 -18.60
CA ILE A 97 2.84 17.23 -18.21
C ILE A 97 2.81 16.82 -16.74
N ILE A 98 2.35 17.73 -15.86
CA ILE A 98 2.25 17.45 -14.43
C ILE A 98 1.14 16.43 -14.14
N GLY A 99 0.03 16.49 -14.85
CA GLY A 99 -1.02 15.48 -14.78
C GLY A 99 -0.51 14.08 -15.13
N LEU A 100 0.28 13.97 -16.20
CA LEU A 100 0.93 12.70 -16.57
C LEU A 100 1.92 12.23 -15.51
N ALA A 101 2.66 13.12 -14.87
CA ALA A 101 3.54 12.75 -13.75
C ALA A 101 2.75 12.21 -12.55
N GLY A 102 1.59 12.79 -12.23
CA GLY A 102 0.67 12.29 -11.21
C GLY A 102 0.14 10.89 -11.54
N VAL A 103 -0.26 10.66 -12.79
CA VAL A 103 -0.69 9.35 -13.26
C VAL A 103 0.46 8.34 -13.20
N ALA A 104 1.66 8.73 -13.64
CA ALA A 104 2.84 7.86 -13.57
C ALA A 104 3.14 7.44 -12.12
N ALA A 105 3.10 8.38 -11.18
CA ALA A 105 3.28 8.10 -9.75
C ALA A 105 2.21 7.12 -9.23
N ALA A 106 0.95 7.29 -9.63
CA ALA A 106 -0.12 6.37 -9.27
C ALA A 106 0.11 4.96 -9.83
N VAL A 107 0.49 4.84 -11.10
CA VAL A 107 0.83 3.56 -11.74
C VAL A 107 2.03 2.90 -11.07
N MET A 108 3.06 3.68 -10.70
CA MET A 108 4.25 3.17 -10.01
C MET A 108 3.88 2.49 -8.69
N PHE A 109 3.22 3.19 -7.78
CA PHE A 109 2.87 2.56 -6.50
C PHE A 109 1.79 1.49 -6.67
N GLY A 110 0.83 1.67 -7.59
CA GLY A 110 -0.19 0.69 -7.89
C GLY A 110 0.40 -0.63 -8.40
N TYR A 111 1.39 -0.56 -9.27
CA TYR A 111 2.12 -1.73 -9.74
C TYR A 111 2.82 -2.48 -8.60
N ARG A 112 3.56 -1.75 -7.77
CA ARG A 112 4.25 -2.33 -6.61
C ARG A 112 3.28 -2.94 -5.61
N LEU A 113 2.18 -2.24 -5.32
CA LEU A 113 1.11 -2.74 -4.46
C LEU A 113 0.53 -4.04 -5.04
N GLY A 114 0.25 -4.08 -6.34
CA GLY A 114 -0.20 -5.29 -7.04
C GLY A 114 0.78 -6.44 -6.90
N LEU A 115 2.06 -6.22 -7.17
CA LEU A 115 3.11 -7.25 -7.04
C LEU A 115 3.16 -7.86 -5.64
N LYS A 116 3.00 -7.05 -4.58
CA LYS A 116 2.97 -7.53 -3.19
C LYS A 116 1.75 -8.41 -2.88
N PHE A 117 0.72 -8.35 -3.70
CA PHE A 117 -0.43 -9.26 -3.70
C PHE A 117 -0.34 -10.34 -4.80
N GLY A 118 0.84 -10.54 -5.40
CA GLY A 118 1.03 -11.51 -6.47
C GLY A 118 0.26 -11.19 -7.76
N LYS A 119 -0.06 -9.91 -7.98
CA LYS A 119 -0.72 -9.41 -9.20
C LYS A 119 0.28 -8.59 -10.01
N ASP A 120 0.60 -9.09 -11.20
CA ASP A 120 1.56 -8.44 -12.10
C ASP A 120 0.89 -7.35 -12.95
N TRP A 121 1.67 -6.67 -13.79
CA TRP A 121 1.28 -5.53 -14.61
C TRP A 121 -0.03 -5.68 -15.42
N PRO A 122 -0.44 -6.86 -15.94
CA PRO A 122 -1.68 -6.96 -16.70
C PRO A 122 -2.92 -6.50 -15.92
N TYR A 123 -2.89 -6.64 -14.59
CA TYR A 123 -3.99 -6.18 -13.75
C TYR A 123 -4.15 -4.66 -13.72
N LEU A 124 -3.09 -3.89 -14.03
CA LEU A 124 -3.18 -2.44 -14.16
C LEU A 124 -3.91 -1.98 -15.42
N LEU A 125 -4.03 -2.83 -16.44
CA LEU A 125 -4.82 -2.54 -17.63
C LEU A 125 -6.30 -2.29 -17.28
N LEU A 126 -6.77 -2.80 -16.16
CA LEU A 126 -8.10 -2.49 -15.64
C LEU A 126 -8.28 -0.98 -15.44
N TRP A 127 -7.23 -0.23 -15.08
CA TRP A 127 -7.31 1.22 -14.88
C TRP A 127 -7.64 1.99 -16.15
N LEU A 128 -7.50 1.36 -17.33
CA LEU A 128 -7.93 1.95 -18.60
C LEU A 128 -9.45 1.94 -18.77
N ILE A 129 -10.19 1.21 -17.92
CA ILE A 129 -11.66 1.21 -17.93
C ILE A 129 -12.13 2.37 -17.03
N PRO A 130 -12.68 3.46 -17.60
CA PRO A 130 -13.06 4.63 -16.82
C PRO A 130 -14.10 4.30 -15.75
N GLY A 131 -13.94 4.90 -14.57
CA GLY A 131 -14.91 4.81 -13.47
C GLY A 131 -14.86 3.52 -12.67
N VAL A 132 -14.86 2.35 -13.29
CA VAL A 132 -14.98 1.07 -12.58
C VAL A 132 -13.69 0.25 -12.52
N GLY A 133 -12.77 0.46 -13.44
CA GLY A 133 -11.56 -0.38 -13.56
C GLY A 133 -10.67 -0.36 -12.33
N TYR A 134 -10.47 0.81 -11.74
CA TYR A 134 -9.76 0.96 -10.48
C TYR A 134 -10.45 0.21 -9.32
N LEU A 135 -11.78 0.26 -9.26
CA LEU A 135 -12.56 -0.45 -8.23
C LEU A 135 -12.44 -1.97 -8.40
N ILE A 136 -12.50 -2.46 -9.65
CA ILE A 136 -12.31 -3.89 -9.94
C ILE A 136 -10.91 -4.33 -9.48
N TRP A 137 -9.88 -3.56 -9.83
CA TRP A 137 -8.51 -3.84 -9.42
C TRP A 137 -8.37 -3.87 -7.89
N LEU A 138 -8.89 -2.87 -7.18
CA LEU A 138 -8.92 -2.85 -5.71
C LEU A 138 -9.69 -4.05 -5.14
N GLY A 139 -10.83 -4.41 -5.74
CA GLY A 139 -11.63 -5.57 -5.34
C GLY A 139 -10.83 -6.87 -5.44
N ILE A 140 -10.05 -7.04 -6.52
CA ILE A 140 -9.17 -8.20 -6.69
C ILE A 140 -8.11 -8.26 -5.58
N LEU A 141 -7.50 -7.13 -5.19
CA LEU A 141 -6.54 -7.09 -4.09
C LEU A 141 -7.22 -7.32 -2.74
N ALA A 142 -8.39 -6.72 -2.52
CA ALA A 142 -9.13 -6.79 -1.27
C ALA A 142 -9.63 -8.20 -0.96
N PHE A 143 -10.22 -8.88 -1.95
CA PHE A 143 -10.95 -10.14 -1.76
C PHE A 143 -10.24 -11.36 -2.38
N GLY A 144 -9.20 -11.15 -3.18
CA GLY A 144 -8.41 -12.25 -3.72
C GLY A 144 -7.76 -13.08 -2.60
N SER A 145 -7.52 -14.36 -2.87
CA SER A 145 -6.89 -15.29 -1.93
C SER A 145 -5.40 -15.05 -1.72
N SER A 146 -4.77 -14.21 -2.54
CA SER A 146 -3.33 -13.93 -2.44
C SER A 146 -2.99 -13.23 -1.13
N PRO A 147 -2.04 -13.76 -0.33
CA PRO A 147 -1.55 -13.11 0.87
C PRO A 147 -0.72 -11.88 0.51
N TRP A 148 -0.60 -10.97 1.48
CA TRP A 148 0.36 -9.89 1.39
C TRP A 148 1.79 -10.40 1.54
N ASN A 149 2.64 -10.08 0.58
CA ASN A 149 4.08 -10.38 0.64
C ASN A 149 4.88 -9.12 0.33
N PRO A 150 5.40 -8.42 1.35
CA PRO A 150 6.24 -7.24 1.13
C PRO A 150 7.64 -7.59 0.62
N ALA A 151 8.12 -8.85 0.80
CA ALA A 151 9.45 -9.31 0.45
C ALA A 151 9.58 -9.64 -1.05
N ILE A 152 9.29 -8.65 -1.91
CA ILE A 152 9.53 -8.71 -3.34
C ILE A 152 10.84 -8.01 -3.69
N ARG A 153 11.33 -8.19 -4.92
CA ARG A 153 12.55 -7.49 -5.39
C ARG A 153 12.46 -5.98 -5.11
N PRO A 154 13.58 -5.31 -4.79
CA PRO A 154 13.60 -3.87 -4.58
C PRO A 154 12.96 -3.09 -5.73
N SER A 155 12.38 -1.94 -5.43
CA SER A 155 11.81 -1.08 -6.46
C SER A 155 12.90 -0.47 -7.34
N PRO A 156 12.63 -0.21 -8.62
CA PRO A 156 13.60 0.46 -9.49
C PRO A 156 14.06 1.83 -8.98
N TRP A 157 13.27 2.44 -8.09
CA TRP A 157 13.55 3.75 -7.49
C TRP A 157 14.02 3.67 -6.03
N ALA A 158 14.35 2.48 -5.51
CA ALA A 158 14.75 2.29 -4.11
C ALA A 158 15.90 3.21 -3.66
N ASN A 159 16.82 3.57 -4.58
CA ASN A 159 17.97 4.42 -4.29
C ASN A 159 17.79 5.88 -4.77
N THR A 160 16.57 6.31 -5.06
CA THR A 160 16.26 7.66 -5.54
C THR A 160 15.50 8.47 -4.50
N PHE A 161 15.23 9.75 -4.81
CA PHE A 161 14.36 10.60 -4.00
C PHE A 161 12.88 10.17 -4.01
N LEU A 162 12.50 9.31 -4.95
CA LEU A 162 11.14 8.75 -5.06
C LEU A 162 10.87 7.67 -4.01
N ALA A 163 11.91 7.07 -3.46
CA ALA A 163 11.78 6.01 -2.47
C ALA A 163 11.16 6.53 -1.17
N ASP A 164 10.33 5.72 -0.56
CA ASP A 164 9.77 6.02 0.74
C ASP A 164 10.84 5.91 1.84
N LYS A 165 11.03 7.00 2.60
CA LYS A 165 11.95 7.10 3.75
C LYS A 165 11.20 7.42 5.04
N THR A 166 9.89 7.48 4.99
CA THR A 166 9.08 7.93 6.10
C THR A 166 8.63 6.76 6.98
N VAL A 167 8.67 6.92 8.29
CA VAL A 167 8.12 5.96 9.24
C VAL A 167 6.85 6.54 9.83
N TRP A 168 5.74 5.81 9.70
CA TRP A 168 4.44 6.21 10.24
C TRP A 168 3.95 5.16 11.24
N ASN A 169 3.56 5.61 12.42
CA ASN A 169 2.99 4.72 13.42
C ASN A 169 1.79 3.95 12.84
N GLY A 170 1.81 2.63 13.00
CA GLY A 170 0.74 1.76 12.53
C GLY A 170 0.73 1.49 11.02
N VAL A 171 1.74 1.93 10.27
CA VAL A 171 1.95 1.53 8.88
C VAL A 171 3.24 0.73 8.80
N PRO A 172 3.23 -0.53 8.32
CA PRO A 172 4.41 -1.37 8.28
C PRO A 172 5.54 -0.76 7.45
N VAL A 173 6.75 -0.81 8.00
CA VAL A 173 7.98 -0.43 7.27
C VAL A 173 8.22 -1.42 6.15
N GLN A 174 8.46 -0.92 4.95
CA GLN A 174 8.68 -1.76 3.79
C GLN A 174 10.15 -2.17 3.66
N PRO A 175 10.48 -3.32 3.04
CA PRO A 175 11.86 -3.80 2.88
C PRO A 175 12.78 -2.77 2.20
N ASP A 176 12.30 -2.05 1.20
CA ASP A 176 13.09 -1.01 0.51
C ASP A 176 13.54 0.12 1.45
N GLN A 177 12.76 0.43 2.49
CA GLN A 177 13.15 1.40 3.52
C GLN A 177 14.26 0.89 4.42
N GLN A 178 14.26 -0.41 4.73
CA GLN A 178 15.30 -1.06 5.56
C GLN A 178 16.64 -1.08 4.85
N LEU A 179 16.65 -1.28 3.52
CA LEU A 179 17.87 -1.26 2.72
C LEU A 179 18.55 0.11 2.73
N GLN A 180 17.79 1.20 2.84
CA GLN A 180 18.34 2.56 2.89
C GLN A 180 18.91 2.93 4.28
N GLY A 181 18.42 2.30 5.34
CA GLY A 181 18.90 2.50 6.72
C GLY A 181 20.17 1.72 7.06
N SER A 182 20.55 0.73 6.26
CA SER A 182 21.76 -0.05 6.44
C SER A 182 22.94 0.62 5.76
N THR A 183 23.51 1.62 6.41
CA THR A 183 24.88 2.06 6.07
C THR A 183 25.81 0.87 6.32
N PRO A 184 26.68 0.46 5.36
CA PRO A 184 27.65 -0.60 5.61
C PRO A 184 28.53 -0.21 6.80
N GLY A 185 28.36 -0.86 7.94
CA GLY A 185 29.18 -0.67 9.15
C GLY A 185 28.52 0.03 10.34
N GLY A 186 27.24 0.43 10.27
CA GLY A 186 26.48 0.90 11.43
C GLY A 186 25.84 -0.27 12.19
N PRO A 187 25.81 -0.25 13.56
CA PRO A 187 25.03 -1.25 14.30
C PRO A 187 23.57 -1.14 13.85
N ALA A 188 22.96 -2.26 13.50
CA ALA A 188 21.56 -2.34 13.19
C ALA A 188 20.78 -1.79 14.39
N GLY A 189 20.27 -0.56 14.27
CA GLY A 189 19.36 0.00 15.25
C GLY A 189 18.16 -0.94 15.40
N PRO A 190 17.56 -1.03 16.60
CA PRO A 190 16.41 -1.88 16.80
C PRO A 190 15.37 -1.51 15.74
N ALA A 191 14.93 -2.49 14.97
CA ALA A 191 13.89 -2.33 13.97
C ALA A 191 12.66 -1.76 14.69
N ALA A 192 12.51 -0.43 14.67
CA ALA A 192 11.30 0.27 15.12
C ALA A 192 10.22 -0.07 14.09
N GLY A 193 9.68 -1.27 14.24
CA GLY A 193 8.82 -1.69 13.26
C GLY A 193 7.76 -2.63 13.70
N TYR A 194 7.29 -3.46 13.20
CA TYR A 194 6.24 -4.41 13.31
C TYR A 194 6.64 -5.47 14.36
N ALA A 195 6.10 -5.36 15.54
CA ALA A 195 5.84 -6.56 16.31
C ALA A 195 4.69 -7.27 15.59
N PRO A 196 4.86 -8.50 15.08
CA PRO A 196 3.74 -9.27 14.59
C PRO A 196 2.66 -9.26 15.67
N PRO A 197 1.36 -9.29 15.31
CA PRO A 197 0.30 -9.48 16.31
C PRO A 197 0.75 -10.63 17.21
N ALA A 198 0.77 -10.40 18.52
CA ALA A 198 1.16 -11.41 19.49
C ALA A 198 0.38 -12.68 19.13
N GLN A 199 1.09 -13.69 18.69
CA GLN A 199 0.46 -15.01 18.53
C GLN A 199 -0.18 -15.32 19.86
N PRO A 200 -1.37 -15.93 19.89
CA PRO A 200 -1.97 -16.36 21.13
C PRO A 200 -0.89 -17.12 21.90
N TYR A 201 -0.59 -16.64 23.11
CA TYR A 201 0.42 -17.22 23.98
C TYR A 201 0.14 -18.72 24.11
N SER A 202 0.88 -19.54 23.39
CA SER A 202 0.98 -20.96 23.68
C SER A 202 1.88 -21.06 24.91
N PRO A 203 1.35 -21.42 26.07
CA PRO A 203 2.21 -21.63 27.23
C PRO A 203 3.28 -22.66 26.84
N PRO A 204 4.54 -22.47 27.27
CA PRO A 204 5.58 -23.44 27.01
C PRO A 204 5.05 -24.81 27.51
N PRO A 205 5.34 -25.90 26.77
CA PRO A 205 4.94 -27.22 27.22
C PRO A 205 5.41 -27.39 28.64
N ALA A 206 4.49 -27.77 29.54
CA ALA A 206 4.79 -28.01 30.93
C ALA A 206 6.00 -28.94 30.98
N SER A 207 7.08 -28.45 31.58
CA SER A 207 8.27 -29.26 31.82
C SER A 207 7.78 -30.49 32.59
N GLY A 208 7.76 -31.65 31.91
CA GLY A 208 7.47 -32.90 32.54
C GLY A 208 8.40 -33.11 33.78
N PRO A 209 7.98 -33.91 34.74
CA PRO A 209 8.79 -34.15 35.93
C PRO A 209 10.20 -34.56 35.52
N THR A 210 11.18 -33.84 36.05
CA THR A 210 12.60 -34.14 35.86
C THR A 210 12.84 -35.63 36.15
N PRO A 211 13.47 -36.38 35.23
CA PRO A 211 13.81 -37.77 35.53
C PRO A 211 14.70 -37.82 36.77
N PRO A 212 14.52 -38.84 37.64
CA PRO A 212 15.35 -38.97 38.82
C PRO A 212 16.83 -39.08 38.44
N PRO A 213 17.74 -38.53 39.26
CA PRO A 213 19.18 -38.60 38.99
C PRO A 213 19.62 -40.05 38.81
N ALA A 214 20.45 -40.28 37.81
CA ALA A 214 21.03 -41.59 37.54
C ALA A 214 21.80 -42.09 38.76
N PRO A 215 21.71 -43.36 39.13
CA PRO A 215 22.51 -43.93 40.25
C PRO A 215 24.01 -43.77 39.99
N PRO A 216 24.79 -43.58 41.05
CA PRO A 216 26.26 -43.42 40.92
C PRO A 216 26.87 -44.61 40.20
N ALA A 217 27.75 -44.30 39.22
CA ALA A 217 28.49 -45.32 38.48
C ALA A 217 29.29 -46.21 39.49
N GLY A 218 29.06 -47.49 39.41
CA GLY A 218 29.82 -48.47 40.18
C GLY A 218 31.30 -48.42 39.82
N PRO A 219 32.20 -48.92 40.73
CA PRO A 219 33.63 -48.89 40.51
C PRO A 219 34.02 -49.62 39.23
N THR A 220 34.86 -48.96 38.43
CA THR A 220 35.43 -49.51 37.19
C THR A 220 36.26 -50.75 37.49
N PRO A 221 36.06 -51.85 36.78
CA PRO A 221 36.90 -53.04 36.95
C PRO A 221 38.35 -52.72 36.55
N PRO A 222 39.35 -53.35 37.24
CA PRO A 222 40.77 -53.15 36.95
C PRO A 222 41.13 -53.67 35.56
N PRO A 223 42.12 -53.04 34.91
CA PRO A 223 42.56 -53.43 33.57
C PRO A 223 43.12 -54.87 33.56
N PRO A 224 42.97 -55.64 32.50
CA PRO A 224 43.52 -56.98 32.40
C PRO A 224 45.06 -56.93 32.40
N ALA A 225 45.63 -57.88 33.15
CA ALA A 225 47.11 -58.05 33.23
C ALA A 225 47.66 -58.42 31.85
N GLY A 226 48.65 -57.67 31.40
CA GLY A 226 49.37 -57.92 30.14
C GLY A 226 50.11 -59.28 30.21
N PRO A 227 50.43 -59.87 29.08
CA PRO A 227 51.17 -61.13 29.02
C PRO A 227 52.58 -60.94 29.55
N GLN A 228 52.96 -61.76 30.53
CA GLN A 228 54.35 -61.89 31.01
C GLN A 228 55.11 -62.73 30.00
N ALA A 229 56.25 -62.23 29.50
CA ALA A 229 57.19 -62.91 28.70
C ALA A 229 58.21 -63.67 29.58
#